data_545c65680d3dc23a66f35d4f8f805866
#
_entry.id   545c65680d3dc23a66f35d4f8f805866
#
_cell.length_a   1.000
_cell.length_b   1.000
_cell.length_c   1.000
_cell.angle_alpha   90.00
_cell.angle_beta   90.00
_cell.angle_gamma   90.00
#
_symmetry.space_group_name_H-M   'P 1'
#
loop_
_entity.id
_entity.type
_entity.pdbx_description
1 polymer ?
#
loop_
_entity_poly.entity_id
_entity_poly.type
_entity_poly.pdbx_seq_one_letter_code
_entity_poly.pdbx_strand_id
1 'polypeptide(L)'
;AAAPTALTPSPSPSWGEGSRTPREGDPAQLAKLTEGLLTVVSEKTGYPRETLELGMDMESDLGIDSIKRVDILGTMQTRFTLPRLAPEELAELRTLAQVVAHLQGAAAPTALTPSPSPSWGEGPGGEGSAPQWAVPTAPATLVRLPVPDVLERPVPSGWSCVITDDGTPTAAALAAALVARGWQPVVLRLPTALVGARPALPPSVGRVALQDMSEGQLEQALRMIAESYGPVGGFIHLHPQPAALPQAGGLLSDAEQQIVRLVFLAAKQLAPALTTAGRSGRSLFLAVTRMDGELGTGTGRAISPVGGGLFGLVKTLRQEWANVFCRGIDLSPEIDVEQAARLIIAESADPDLRLAEVGYGPRGRATLAANLPSGGV
;
A
#
# COMPACT_ATOMS: atom_id res chain seq x y z
N ALA A 1 -23.46 79.62 35.95
CA ALA A 1 -22.63 79.45 34.77
C ALA A 1 -21.43 78.57 35.14
N ALA A 2 -21.47 77.35 34.83
CA ALA A 2 -20.35 76.40 35.05
C ALA A 2 -19.71 76.14 33.69
N ALA A 3 -18.39 76.29 33.62
CA ALA A 3 -17.56 75.99 32.46
C ALA A 3 -17.38 74.50 32.26
N PRO A 4 -17.26 74.01 31.01
CA PRO A 4 -17.06 72.60 30.76
C PRO A 4 -15.58 72.14 30.94
N THR A 5 -15.40 71.04 31.60
CA THR A 5 -14.14 70.39 31.82
C THR A 5 -13.60 69.76 30.53
N ALA A 6 -12.34 70.05 30.18
CA ALA A 6 -11.65 69.52 29.01
C ALA A 6 -11.31 68.05 29.21
N LEU A 7 -11.67 67.23 28.24
CA LEU A 7 -11.25 65.80 28.13
C LEU A 7 -9.84 65.74 27.55
N THR A 8 -8.91 65.10 28.27
CA THR A 8 -7.57 64.77 27.80
C THR A 8 -7.63 63.59 26.84
N PRO A 9 -6.93 63.64 25.72
CA PRO A 9 -6.88 62.48 24.80
C PRO A 9 -5.99 61.35 25.35
N SER A 10 -6.51 60.12 25.31
CA SER A 10 -5.77 58.90 25.57
C SER A 10 -4.64 58.68 24.55
N PRO A 11 -3.50 58.18 24.93
CA PRO A 11 -2.41 57.91 24.00
C PRO A 11 -2.74 56.70 23.11
N SER A 12 -2.46 56.86 21.81
CA SER A 12 -2.50 55.81 20.80
C SER A 12 -1.47 54.70 21.11
N PRO A 13 -1.78 53.40 20.88
CA PRO A 13 -0.78 52.36 21.01
C PRO A 13 0.25 52.47 19.88
N SER A 14 1.52 52.65 20.25
CA SER A 14 2.66 52.55 19.35
C SER A 14 2.79 51.10 18.84
N TRP A 15 2.75 50.94 17.53
CA TRP A 15 3.15 49.73 16.85
C TRP A 15 4.66 49.60 16.96
N GLY A 16 5.16 48.79 17.91
CA GLY A 16 6.55 48.37 17.95
C GLY A 16 6.79 47.37 16.83
N GLU A 17 7.64 47.75 15.88
CA GLU A 17 8.31 46.78 14.99
C GLU A 17 9.18 45.86 15.83
N GLY A 18 8.60 44.74 16.23
CA GLY A 18 9.34 43.64 16.83
C GLY A 18 9.81 42.73 15.71
N SER A 19 11.07 42.89 15.30
CA SER A 19 11.83 41.87 14.57
C SER A 19 11.70 40.56 15.33
N ARG A 20 10.96 39.59 14.80
CA ARG A 20 10.97 38.20 15.29
C ARG A 20 12.25 37.59 14.84
N THR A 21 13.28 37.65 15.68
CA THR A 21 14.38 36.68 15.65
C THR A 21 13.81 35.28 15.87
N PRO A 22 14.22 34.26 15.10
CA PRO A 22 13.86 32.86 15.38
C PRO A 22 14.32 32.54 16.81
N ARG A 23 13.44 32.00 17.63
CA ARG A 23 13.82 31.45 18.93
C ARG A 23 14.78 30.28 18.68
N GLU A 24 16.02 30.43 19.08
CA GLU A 24 17.00 29.36 19.17
C GLU A 24 16.42 28.24 20.06
N GLY A 25 16.29 27.03 19.48
CA GLY A 25 15.86 25.85 20.22
C GLY A 25 16.90 25.50 21.29
N ASP A 26 16.46 24.86 22.36
CA ASP A 26 17.31 24.42 23.48
C ASP A 26 18.55 23.65 22.95
N PRO A 27 19.78 24.14 23.20
CA PRO A 27 21.01 23.52 22.71
C PRO A 27 21.16 22.05 23.12
N ALA A 28 20.60 21.65 24.27
CA ALA A 28 20.61 20.27 24.75
C ALA A 28 19.69 19.35 23.92
N GLN A 29 18.57 19.88 23.43
CA GLN A 29 17.64 19.14 22.57
C GLN A 29 18.24 18.99 21.15
N LEU A 30 18.91 20.02 20.64
CA LEU A 30 19.64 19.97 19.38
C LEU A 30 20.70 18.88 19.40
N ALA A 31 21.53 18.86 20.43
CA ALA A 31 22.58 17.86 20.58
C ALA A 31 22.02 16.43 20.60
N LYS A 32 20.91 16.19 21.30
CA LYS A 32 20.25 14.87 21.35
C LYS A 32 19.67 14.44 20.00
N LEU A 33 19.02 15.35 19.26
CA LEU A 33 18.48 15.07 17.93
C LEU A 33 19.59 14.78 16.93
N THR A 34 20.67 15.57 16.96
CA THR A 34 21.85 15.37 16.11
C THR A 34 22.51 14.02 16.39
N GLU A 35 22.75 13.72 17.68
CA GLU A 35 23.34 12.44 18.07
C GLU A 35 22.49 11.25 17.69
N GLY A 36 21.18 11.36 17.88
CA GLY A 36 20.22 10.35 17.49
C GLY A 36 20.18 10.13 15.97
N LEU A 37 20.20 11.21 15.18
CA LEU A 37 20.21 11.11 13.71
C LEU A 37 21.48 10.41 13.21
N LEU A 38 22.65 10.82 13.67
CA LEU A 38 23.93 10.19 13.27
C LEU A 38 23.98 8.71 13.64
N THR A 39 23.41 8.34 14.81
CA THR A 39 23.29 6.94 15.22
C THR A 39 22.40 6.14 14.28
N VAL A 40 21.20 6.64 13.97
CA VAL A 40 20.25 5.96 13.09
C VAL A 40 20.81 5.85 11.66
N VAL A 41 21.46 6.90 11.14
CA VAL A 41 22.12 6.87 9.83
C VAL A 41 23.21 5.81 9.80
N SER A 42 24.07 5.76 10.82
CA SER A 42 25.11 4.73 10.94
C SER A 42 24.52 3.31 10.96
N GLU A 43 23.47 3.07 11.75
CA GLU A 43 22.78 1.78 11.83
C GLU A 43 22.16 1.34 10.49
N LYS A 44 21.62 2.28 9.70
CA LYS A 44 20.91 2.00 8.45
C LYS A 44 21.81 1.95 7.21
N THR A 45 22.95 2.62 7.24
CA THR A 45 23.89 2.72 6.11
C THR A 45 25.14 1.88 6.30
N GLY A 46 25.52 1.58 7.55
CA GLY A 46 26.76 0.89 7.90
C GLY A 46 27.99 1.79 7.92
N TYR A 47 27.86 3.11 7.69
CA TYR A 47 28.99 4.04 7.83
C TYR A 47 29.35 4.22 9.32
N PRO A 48 30.66 4.24 9.66
CA PRO A 48 31.10 4.58 11.01
C PRO A 48 30.61 5.98 11.39
N ARG A 49 30.12 6.13 12.62
CA ARG A 49 29.55 7.40 13.10
C ARG A 49 30.53 8.58 13.00
N GLU A 50 31.81 8.29 13.20
CA GLU A 50 32.90 9.27 13.18
C GLU A 50 33.16 9.86 11.79
N THR A 51 32.66 9.21 10.74
CA THR A 51 32.79 9.66 9.35
C THR A 51 31.58 10.44 8.86
N LEU A 52 30.52 10.54 9.67
CA LEU A 52 29.29 11.23 9.33
C LEU A 52 29.34 12.70 9.74
N GLU A 53 29.30 13.59 8.76
CA GLU A 53 29.22 15.04 8.97
C GLU A 53 27.84 15.58 8.61
N LEU A 54 27.35 16.57 9.36
CA LEU A 54 26.02 17.16 9.13
C LEU A 54 25.87 17.82 7.76
N GLY A 55 26.97 18.25 7.15
CA GLY A 55 26.98 18.85 5.82
C GLY A 55 26.84 17.86 4.66
N MET A 56 26.98 16.56 4.90
CA MET A 56 26.92 15.53 3.87
C MET A 56 25.54 15.46 3.22
N ASP A 57 25.52 15.33 1.90
CA ASP A 57 24.32 15.06 1.12
C ASP A 57 23.95 13.59 1.25
N MET A 58 22.67 13.33 1.58
CA MET A 58 22.18 11.98 1.86
C MET A 58 22.25 11.07 0.63
N GLU A 59 22.05 11.60 -0.56
CA GLU A 59 22.02 10.82 -1.80
C GLU A 59 23.41 10.67 -2.41
N SER A 60 24.12 11.80 -2.63
CA SER A 60 25.41 11.81 -3.33
C SER A 60 26.56 11.30 -2.46
N ASP A 61 26.60 11.64 -1.18
CA ASP A 61 27.74 11.31 -0.32
C ASP A 61 27.52 10.02 0.48
N LEU A 62 26.27 9.74 0.88
CA LEU A 62 25.94 8.60 1.74
C LEU A 62 25.16 7.48 1.01
N GLY A 63 24.78 7.65 -0.25
CA GLY A 63 24.03 6.66 -1.03
C GLY A 63 22.67 6.31 -0.41
N ILE A 64 22.07 7.26 0.31
CA ILE A 64 20.75 7.10 0.92
C ILE A 64 19.69 7.44 -0.11
N ASP A 65 19.06 6.42 -0.68
CA ASP A 65 17.93 6.58 -1.58
C ASP A 65 16.66 7.08 -0.84
N SER A 66 15.62 7.40 -1.59
CA SER A 66 14.35 7.91 -1.03
C SER A 66 13.69 6.94 -0.04
N ILE A 67 13.85 5.63 -0.22
CA ILE A 67 13.27 4.60 0.66
C ILE A 67 14.01 4.57 2.00
N LYS A 68 15.34 4.54 1.97
CA LYS A 68 16.17 4.60 3.18
C LYS A 68 15.98 5.91 3.93
N ARG A 69 15.78 7.02 3.22
CA ARG A 69 15.50 8.33 3.82
C ARG A 69 14.22 8.29 4.65
N VAL A 70 13.13 7.73 4.11
CA VAL A 70 11.85 7.55 4.82
C VAL A 70 12.02 6.64 6.04
N ASP A 71 12.79 5.56 5.93
CA ASP A 71 13.05 4.62 7.03
C ASP A 71 13.87 5.27 8.18
N ILE A 72 14.90 6.05 7.85
CA ILE A 72 15.69 6.81 8.81
C ILE A 72 14.80 7.81 9.58
N LEU A 73 14.00 8.57 8.86
CA LEU A 73 13.12 9.58 9.46
C LEU A 73 11.97 8.97 10.27
N GLY A 74 11.39 7.86 9.80
CA GLY A 74 10.41 7.08 10.57
C GLY A 74 10.99 6.54 11.88
N THR A 75 12.24 6.08 11.86
CA THR A 75 12.95 5.64 13.05
C THR A 75 13.20 6.81 14.02
N MET A 76 13.58 7.99 13.51
CA MET A 76 13.75 9.21 14.29
C MET A 76 12.44 9.68 14.93
N GLN A 77 11.35 9.66 14.18
CA GLN A 77 10.02 10.02 14.70
C GLN A 77 9.59 9.13 15.87
N THR A 78 9.81 7.83 15.74
CA THR A 78 9.47 6.87 16.80
C THR A 78 10.36 7.05 18.03
N ARG A 79 11.67 7.26 17.83
CA ARG A 79 12.67 7.35 18.92
C ARG A 79 12.55 8.65 19.73
N PHE A 80 12.14 9.75 19.09
CA PHE A 80 12.05 11.09 19.70
C PHE A 80 10.61 11.60 19.85
N THR A 81 9.61 10.77 19.58
CA THR A 81 8.17 11.12 19.67
C THR A 81 7.84 12.40 18.88
N LEU A 82 8.38 12.52 17.68
CA LEU A 82 8.19 13.67 16.81
C LEU A 82 6.91 13.52 15.97
N PRO A 83 6.25 14.63 15.55
CA PRO A 83 5.11 14.57 14.66
C PRO A 83 5.48 13.94 13.31
N ARG A 84 4.50 13.33 12.64
CA ARG A 84 4.71 12.79 11.28
C ARG A 84 4.96 13.92 10.31
N LEU A 85 6.04 13.84 9.57
CA LEU A 85 6.39 14.74 8.48
C LEU A 85 5.67 14.27 7.20
N ALA A 86 5.23 15.22 6.39
CA ALA A 86 4.67 14.90 5.08
C ALA A 86 5.78 14.39 4.13
N PRO A 87 5.48 13.41 3.24
CA PRO A 87 6.47 12.88 2.29
C PRO A 87 7.11 13.96 1.40
N GLU A 88 6.37 15.02 1.10
CA GLU A 88 6.82 16.14 0.29
C GLU A 88 7.91 16.95 1.01
N GLU A 89 7.77 17.19 2.31
CA GLU A 89 8.76 17.88 3.14
C GLU A 89 10.06 17.09 3.25
N LEU A 90 9.95 15.76 3.24
CA LEU A 90 11.09 14.85 3.29
C LEU A 90 11.91 14.86 1.99
N ALA A 91 11.28 15.11 0.85
CA ALA A 91 11.94 15.14 -0.45
C ALA A 91 12.85 16.38 -0.61
N GLU A 92 12.56 17.46 0.11
CA GLU A 92 13.34 18.71 0.06
C GLU A 92 14.59 18.69 0.94
N LEU A 93 14.65 17.78 1.92
CA LEU A 93 15.77 17.67 2.86
C LEU A 93 16.91 16.87 2.21
N ARG A 94 17.95 17.55 1.79
CA ARG A 94 19.11 16.93 1.12
C ARG A 94 20.25 16.57 2.06
N THR A 95 20.52 17.38 3.08
CA THR A 95 21.65 17.18 4.00
C THR A 95 21.18 16.78 5.39
N LEU A 96 22.05 16.11 6.18
CA LEU A 96 21.75 15.77 7.56
C LEU A 96 21.49 17.01 8.43
N ALA A 97 22.13 18.14 8.15
CA ALA A 97 21.89 19.40 8.84
C ALA A 97 20.46 19.91 8.62
N GLN A 98 19.95 19.82 7.38
CA GLN A 98 18.58 20.21 7.06
C GLN A 98 17.56 19.33 7.78
N VAL A 99 17.85 18.03 7.91
CA VAL A 99 17.00 17.10 8.68
C VAL A 99 16.96 17.52 10.16
N VAL A 100 18.10 17.81 10.78
CA VAL A 100 18.15 18.24 12.19
C VAL A 100 17.39 19.56 12.39
N ALA A 101 17.61 20.55 11.52
CA ALA A 101 16.94 21.85 11.60
C ALA A 101 15.40 21.70 11.46
N HIS A 102 14.95 20.84 10.56
CA HIS A 102 13.54 20.57 10.35
C HIS A 102 12.90 19.86 11.56
N LEU A 103 13.59 18.87 12.13
CA LEU A 103 13.12 18.16 13.34
C LEU A 103 13.08 19.07 14.58
N GLN A 104 13.92 20.09 14.67
CA GLN A 104 13.86 21.10 15.73
C GLN A 104 12.59 21.98 15.64
N GLY A 105 12.23 22.39 14.42
CA GLY A 105 11.00 23.17 14.21
C GLY A 105 9.74 22.40 14.58
N ALA A 106 9.77 21.09 14.40
CA ALA A 106 8.65 20.18 14.69
C ALA A 106 8.54 19.82 16.19
N ALA A 107 9.61 19.98 16.99
CA ALA A 107 9.64 19.61 18.43
C ALA A 107 9.10 20.70 19.38
N ALA A 108 8.70 21.87 18.89
CA ALA A 108 8.05 22.88 19.71
C ALA A 108 6.62 22.43 20.06
N PRO A 109 6.16 22.49 21.34
CA PRO A 109 4.81 22.09 21.71
C PRO A 109 3.82 23.10 21.10
N THR A 110 3.28 22.80 19.96
CA THR A 110 2.13 23.51 19.42
C THR A 110 0.91 22.98 20.17
N ALA A 111 0.30 23.83 21.00
CA ALA A 111 -1.01 23.55 21.55
C ALA A 111 -1.94 23.24 20.36
N LEU A 112 -2.53 22.05 20.39
CA LEU A 112 -3.51 21.61 19.41
C LEU A 112 -4.77 22.48 19.54
N THR A 113 -4.80 23.61 18.86
CA THR A 113 -6.06 24.15 18.39
C THR A 113 -6.50 23.27 17.22
N PRO A 114 -7.72 22.74 17.22
CA PRO A 114 -8.20 22.01 16.04
C PRO A 114 -8.16 22.98 14.87
N SER A 115 -7.35 22.70 13.86
CA SER A 115 -7.42 23.39 12.58
C SER A 115 -8.86 23.31 12.10
N PRO A 116 -9.50 24.45 11.78
CA PRO A 116 -10.79 24.38 11.12
C PRO A 116 -10.59 23.58 9.83
N SER A 117 -11.39 22.54 9.66
CA SER A 117 -11.55 21.88 8.38
C SER A 117 -11.72 22.97 7.33
N PRO A 118 -11.04 22.90 6.16
CA PRO A 118 -11.30 23.89 5.12
C PRO A 118 -12.79 23.81 4.77
N SER A 119 -13.55 24.76 5.29
CA SER A 119 -14.91 25.01 4.81
C SER A 119 -14.74 25.47 3.37
N TRP A 120 -15.19 24.68 2.44
CA TRP A 120 -15.44 25.13 1.07
C TRP A 120 -16.53 26.17 1.15
N GLY A 121 -16.17 27.39 1.54
CA GLY A 121 -17.03 28.54 1.46
C GLY A 121 -17.16 28.92 0.00
N GLU A 122 -18.39 28.91 -0.51
CA GLU A 122 -18.76 29.61 -1.74
C GLU A 122 -18.42 31.10 -1.55
N GLY A 123 -17.25 31.50 -2.01
CA GLY A 123 -16.89 32.90 -2.16
C GLY A 123 -17.26 33.41 -3.55
N PRO A 124 -17.73 34.65 -3.70
CA PRO A 124 -18.17 35.16 -4.98
C PRO A 124 -16.99 35.33 -5.94
N GLY A 125 -17.08 34.70 -7.09
CA GLY A 125 -16.43 34.95 -8.37
C GLY A 125 -15.03 35.56 -8.36
N GLY A 126 -14.00 34.73 -8.34
CA GLY A 126 -12.67 35.08 -8.81
C GLY A 126 -12.14 33.91 -9.58
N GLU A 127 -12.00 34.02 -10.90
CA GLU A 127 -11.27 33.06 -11.75
C GLU A 127 -9.78 33.11 -11.39
N GLY A 128 -9.43 32.48 -10.26
CA GLY A 128 -8.05 32.15 -9.92
C GLY A 128 -7.63 30.90 -10.69
N SER A 129 -6.69 31.03 -11.61
CA SER A 129 -6.06 29.88 -12.25
C SER A 129 -5.57 28.90 -11.18
N ALA A 130 -5.95 27.61 -11.30
CA ALA A 130 -5.49 26.57 -10.42
C ALA A 130 -3.94 26.58 -10.35
N PRO A 131 -3.34 26.37 -9.15
CA PRO A 131 -1.89 26.36 -9.02
C PRO A 131 -1.30 25.32 -9.99
N GLN A 132 -0.18 25.68 -10.63
CA GLN A 132 0.47 24.90 -11.70
C GLN A 132 0.88 23.48 -11.28
N TRP A 133 0.85 23.16 -9.97
CA TRP A 133 1.17 21.87 -9.38
C TRP A 133 -0.05 21.06 -8.89
N ALA A 134 -1.26 21.54 -9.15
CA ALA A 134 -2.46 20.80 -8.77
C ALA A 134 -2.54 19.49 -9.54
N VAL A 135 -2.48 18.38 -8.82
CA VAL A 135 -2.71 17.06 -9.42
C VAL A 135 -4.16 17.02 -9.91
N PRO A 136 -4.39 16.79 -11.22
CA PRO A 136 -5.75 16.72 -11.73
C PRO A 136 -6.48 15.55 -11.05
N THR A 137 -7.59 15.86 -10.40
CA THR A 137 -8.49 14.86 -9.81
C THR A 137 -9.66 14.61 -10.74
N ALA A 138 -10.04 13.35 -10.88
CA ALA A 138 -11.21 12.96 -11.65
C ALA A 138 -12.03 11.95 -10.85
N PRO A 139 -13.36 11.98 -10.91
CA PRO A 139 -14.18 10.95 -10.28
C PRO A 139 -13.91 9.61 -10.95
N ALA A 140 -13.68 8.59 -10.12
CA ALA A 140 -13.64 7.21 -10.58
C ALA A 140 -15.07 6.71 -10.80
N THR A 141 -15.33 6.13 -11.96
CA THR A 141 -16.64 5.55 -12.33
C THR A 141 -16.50 4.07 -12.57
N LEU A 142 -17.53 3.31 -12.17
CA LEU A 142 -17.59 1.89 -12.43
C LEU A 142 -18.08 1.66 -13.87
N VAL A 143 -17.22 1.08 -14.71
CA VAL A 143 -17.52 0.77 -16.11
C VAL A 143 -17.77 -0.72 -16.25
N ARG A 144 -18.91 -1.08 -16.86
CA ARG A 144 -19.23 -2.48 -17.15
C ARG A 144 -18.33 -3.05 -18.23
N LEU A 145 -17.96 -4.29 -18.04
CA LEU A 145 -17.15 -5.05 -18.97
C LEU A 145 -17.95 -6.25 -19.50
N PRO A 146 -17.67 -6.71 -20.73
CA PRO A 146 -18.13 -8.01 -21.21
C PRO A 146 -17.51 -9.12 -20.35
N VAL A 147 -18.02 -10.34 -20.50
CA VAL A 147 -17.33 -11.52 -19.95
C VAL A 147 -15.91 -11.59 -20.53
N PRO A 148 -14.93 -12.13 -19.76
CA PRO A 148 -13.58 -12.22 -20.27
C PRO A 148 -13.52 -13.16 -21.48
N ASP A 149 -12.71 -12.77 -22.47
CA ASP A 149 -12.36 -13.67 -23.57
C ASP A 149 -11.40 -14.73 -23.01
N VAL A 150 -11.81 -15.98 -23.03
CA VAL A 150 -10.95 -17.07 -22.54
C VAL A 150 -10.00 -17.50 -23.65
N LEU A 151 -8.75 -17.05 -23.57
CA LEU A 151 -7.68 -17.55 -24.43
C LEU A 151 -6.95 -18.69 -23.72
N GLU A 152 -7.28 -19.91 -24.11
CA GLU A 152 -6.57 -21.08 -23.59
C GLU A 152 -5.11 -21.07 -24.05
N ARG A 153 -4.20 -21.00 -23.10
CA ARG A 153 -2.76 -21.13 -23.32
C ARG A 153 -2.27 -22.37 -22.59
N PRO A 154 -1.51 -23.25 -23.25
CA PRO A 154 -0.95 -24.41 -22.57
C PRO A 154 -0.05 -23.96 -21.42
N VAL A 155 -0.24 -24.60 -20.27
CA VAL A 155 0.63 -24.41 -19.13
C VAL A 155 1.87 -25.28 -19.36
N PRO A 156 3.09 -24.74 -19.24
CA PRO A 156 4.30 -25.54 -19.34
C PRO A 156 4.29 -26.67 -18.32
N SER A 157 4.68 -27.87 -18.77
CA SER A 157 4.66 -29.07 -17.95
C SER A 157 5.49 -28.87 -16.67
N GLY A 158 4.92 -29.29 -15.55
CA GLY A 158 5.58 -29.25 -14.24
C GLY A 158 5.53 -27.89 -13.52
N TRP A 159 4.83 -26.90 -14.05
CA TRP A 159 4.69 -25.63 -13.34
C TRP A 159 3.73 -25.74 -12.16
N SER A 160 4.16 -25.22 -11.01
CA SER A 160 3.31 -25.10 -9.83
C SER A 160 2.62 -23.74 -9.78
N CYS A 161 1.41 -23.72 -9.17
CA CYS A 161 0.67 -22.52 -8.85
C CYS A 161 0.43 -22.47 -7.33
N VAL A 162 0.98 -21.48 -6.66
CA VAL A 162 0.80 -21.28 -5.22
C VAL A 162 -0.51 -20.53 -4.98
N ILE A 163 -1.38 -21.07 -4.13
CA ILE A 163 -2.65 -20.45 -3.72
C ILE A 163 -2.60 -20.24 -2.21
N THR A 164 -2.83 -19.02 -1.73
CA THR A 164 -2.99 -18.82 -0.29
C THR A 164 -4.38 -19.26 0.16
N ASP A 165 -4.47 -19.85 1.36
CA ASP A 165 -5.72 -20.30 1.94
C ASP A 165 -6.47 -19.15 2.62
N ASP A 166 -7.69 -18.88 2.20
CA ASP A 166 -8.58 -17.88 2.79
C ASP A 166 -9.48 -18.44 3.92
N GLY A 167 -9.30 -19.71 4.29
CA GLY A 167 -10.14 -20.39 5.27
C GLY A 167 -11.49 -20.87 4.75
N THR A 168 -11.76 -20.67 3.44
CA THR A 168 -12.99 -21.14 2.78
C THR A 168 -12.73 -22.31 1.81
N PRO A 169 -13.76 -23.02 1.34
CA PRO A 169 -13.60 -24.04 0.31
C PRO A 169 -13.13 -23.49 -1.06
N THR A 170 -13.04 -22.18 -1.24
CA THR A 170 -12.63 -21.54 -2.51
C THR A 170 -11.24 -22.01 -2.95
N ALA A 171 -10.28 -22.13 -2.02
CA ALA A 171 -8.94 -22.63 -2.33
C ALA A 171 -8.97 -24.06 -2.92
N ALA A 172 -9.83 -24.93 -2.38
CA ALA A 172 -9.98 -26.30 -2.87
C ALA A 172 -10.61 -26.37 -4.28
N ALA A 173 -11.69 -25.61 -4.50
CA ALA A 173 -12.38 -25.53 -5.80
C ALA A 173 -11.46 -24.94 -6.88
N LEU A 174 -10.76 -23.86 -6.55
CA LEU A 174 -9.79 -23.23 -7.46
C LEU A 174 -8.64 -24.18 -7.79
N ALA A 175 -8.08 -24.89 -6.80
CA ALA A 175 -7.03 -25.87 -7.02
C ALA A 175 -7.49 -27.00 -7.95
N ALA A 176 -8.70 -27.53 -7.75
CA ALA A 176 -9.27 -28.55 -8.67
C ALA A 176 -9.41 -28.01 -10.10
N ALA A 177 -9.86 -26.76 -10.26
CA ALA A 177 -9.99 -26.12 -11.57
C ALA A 177 -8.63 -25.86 -12.26
N LEU A 178 -7.57 -25.59 -11.49
CA LEU A 178 -6.20 -25.44 -11.99
C LEU A 178 -5.60 -26.78 -12.43
N VAL A 179 -5.84 -27.88 -11.66
CA VAL A 179 -5.42 -29.24 -12.07
C VAL A 179 -6.00 -29.59 -13.43
N ALA A 180 -7.28 -29.31 -13.68
CA ALA A 180 -7.93 -29.57 -14.96
C ALA A 180 -7.30 -28.79 -16.13
N ARG A 181 -6.47 -27.78 -15.85
CA ARG A 181 -5.73 -26.96 -16.84
C ARG A 181 -4.23 -27.27 -16.90
N GLY A 182 -3.80 -28.33 -16.25
CA GLY A 182 -2.40 -28.77 -16.28
C GLY A 182 -1.47 -28.10 -15.28
N TRP A 183 -1.98 -27.28 -14.37
CA TRP A 183 -1.20 -26.75 -13.25
C TRP A 183 -0.99 -27.78 -12.15
N GLN A 184 0.10 -27.63 -11.40
CA GLN A 184 0.28 -28.30 -10.11
C GLN A 184 -0.02 -27.32 -8.97
N PRO A 185 -1.26 -27.24 -8.49
CA PRO A 185 -1.62 -26.28 -7.43
C PRO A 185 -1.06 -26.74 -6.09
N VAL A 186 -0.52 -25.78 -5.34
CA VAL A 186 -0.06 -25.96 -3.96
C VAL A 186 -0.72 -24.92 -3.09
N VAL A 187 -1.51 -25.37 -2.09
CA VAL A 187 -2.15 -24.47 -1.15
C VAL A 187 -1.20 -24.15 -0.02
N LEU A 188 -0.85 -22.87 0.08
CA LEU A 188 -0.08 -22.29 1.18
C LEU A 188 -1.03 -21.97 2.32
N ARG A 189 -1.03 -22.82 3.34
CA ARG A 189 -1.87 -22.70 4.52
C ARG A 189 -1.36 -21.63 5.45
N LEU A 190 -2.16 -20.60 5.69
CA LEU A 190 -1.87 -19.57 6.69
C LEU A 190 -2.07 -20.13 8.13
N PRO A 191 -1.47 -19.52 9.17
CA PRO A 191 -1.75 -19.87 10.55
C PRO A 191 -3.24 -19.81 10.88
N THR A 192 -3.75 -20.78 11.65
CA THR A 192 -5.19 -20.85 11.98
C THR A 192 -5.70 -19.65 12.76
N ALA A 193 -4.81 -18.95 13.46
CA ALA A 193 -5.14 -17.70 14.13
C ALA A 193 -5.62 -16.59 13.16
N LEU A 194 -5.23 -16.67 11.87
CA LEU A 194 -5.57 -15.67 10.85
C LEU A 194 -6.78 -16.07 10.01
N VAL A 195 -6.97 -17.36 9.74
CA VAL A 195 -8.02 -17.84 8.82
C VAL A 195 -9.09 -18.70 9.48
N GLY A 196 -8.89 -19.10 10.73
CA GLY A 196 -9.85 -19.89 11.52
C GLY A 196 -10.03 -21.33 11.03
N ALA A 197 -10.75 -21.53 9.93
CA ALA A 197 -11.04 -22.85 9.38
C ALA A 197 -9.99 -23.35 8.41
N ARG A 198 -9.89 -24.69 8.28
CA ARG A 198 -9.04 -25.36 7.28
C ARG A 198 -9.85 -26.39 6.51
N PRO A 199 -10.58 -26.00 5.46
CA PRO A 199 -11.32 -26.92 4.62
C PRO A 199 -10.44 -28.06 4.08
N ALA A 200 -11.02 -29.23 3.84
CA ALA A 200 -10.30 -30.33 3.22
C ALA A 200 -9.88 -29.99 1.80
N LEU A 201 -8.70 -30.44 1.41
CA LEU A 201 -8.19 -30.31 0.05
C LEU A 201 -8.26 -31.66 -0.66
N PRO A 202 -8.47 -31.68 -2.00
CA PRO A 202 -8.35 -32.92 -2.78
C PRO A 202 -6.96 -33.55 -2.58
N PRO A 203 -6.86 -34.90 -2.61
CA PRO A 203 -5.57 -35.60 -2.42
C PRO A 203 -4.49 -35.21 -3.44
N SER A 204 -4.90 -34.81 -4.65
CA SER A 204 -4.02 -34.39 -5.74
C SER A 204 -3.45 -32.99 -5.58
N VAL A 205 -3.89 -32.23 -4.57
CA VAL A 205 -3.47 -30.84 -4.33
C VAL A 205 -2.35 -30.80 -3.29
N GLY A 206 -1.22 -30.20 -3.65
CA GLY A 206 -0.10 -29.96 -2.74
C GLY A 206 -0.51 -29.02 -1.60
N ARG A 207 0.14 -29.18 -0.44
CA ARG A 207 -0.11 -28.33 0.73
C ARG A 207 1.16 -28.08 1.52
N VAL A 208 1.40 -26.82 1.85
CA VAL A 208 2.48 -26.38 2.74
C VAL A 208 1.88 -25.46 3.77
N ALA A 209 2.20 -25.64 5.04
CA ALA A 209 1.65 -24.81 6.13
C ALA A 209 2.73 -23.92 6.71
N LEU A 210 2.41 -22.62 6.83
CA LEU A 210 3.22 -21.69 7.59
C LEU A 210 2.96 -21.88 9.08
N GLN A 211 4.02 -21.89 9.88
CA GLN A 211 3.93 -21.91 11.34
C GLN A 211 3.68 -20.51 11.89
N ASP A 212 4.29 -19.51 11.26
CA ASP A 212 4.14 -18.10 11.54
C ASP A 212 4.22 -17.28 10.23
N MET A 213 4.08 -15.94 10.34
CA MET A 213 4.09 -15.00 9.21
C MET A 213 5.46 -14.35 8.98
N SER A 214 6.55 -14.97 9.48
CA SER A 214 7.90 -14.45 9.28
C SER A 214 8.38 -14.62 7.83
N GLU A 215 9.28 -13.74 7.40
CA GLU A 215 9.87 -13.79 6.06
C GLU A 215 10.63 -15.12 5.84
N GLY A 216 11.35 -15.60 6.88
CA GLY A 216 12.08 -16.86 6.80
C GLY A 216 11.19 -18.09 6.63
N GLN A 217 10.03 -18.14 7.29
CA GLN A 217 9.04 -19.21 7.10
C GLN A 217 8.46 -19.20 5.68
N LEU A 218 8.15 -18.02 5.15
CA LEU A 218 7.67 -17.88 3.78
C LEU A 218 8.72 -18.33 2.77
N GLU A 219 9.97 -17.87 2.93
CA GLU A 219 11.09 -18.27 2.07
C GLU A 219 11.31 -19.79 2.05
N GLN A 220 11.32 -20.41 3.23
CA GLN A 220 11.44 -21.85 3.36
C GLN A 220 10.27 -22.58 2.68
N ALA A 221 9.04 -22.11 2.88
CA ALA A 221 7.86 -22.69 2.26
C ALA A 221 7.89 -22.60 0.74
N LEU A 222 8.23 -21.44 0.17
CA LEU A 222 8.32 -21.25 -1.29
C LEU A 222 9.46 -22.08 -1.91
N ARG A 223 10.60 -22.21 -1.22
CA ARG A 223 11.70 -23.10 -1.64
C ARG A 223 11.24 -24.54 -1.65
N MET A 224 10.62 -25.03 -0.59
CA MET A 224 10.08 -26.39 -0.49
C MET A 224 9.05 -26.66 -1.61
N ILE A 225 8.19 -25.68 -1.93
CA ILE A 225 7.23 -25.80 -3.03
C ILE A 225 7.97 -25.98 -4.36
N ALA A 226 8.96 -25.13 -4.65
CA ALA A 226 9.71 -25.23 -5.90
C ALA A 226 10.46 -26.55 -6.06
N GLU A 227 11.02 -27.09 -4.96
CA GLU A 227 11.75 -28.37 -4.94
C GLU A 227 10.80 -29.58 -5.08
N SER A 228 9.63 -29.54 -4.44
CA SER A 228 8.73 -30.72 -4.37
C SER A 228 7.67 -30.74 -5.47
N TYR A 229 7.26 -29.57 -5.99
CA TYR A 229 6.15 -29.44 -6.93
C TYR A 229 6.54 -28.76 -8.24
N GLY A 230 7.83 -28.47 -8.43
CA GLY A 230 8.34 -27.83 -9.64
C GLY A 230 8.34 -26.29 -9.59
N PRO A 231 8.89 -25.65 -10.64
CA PRO A 231 9.05 -24.22 -10.67
C PRO A 231 7.72 -23.48 -10.55
N VAL A 232 7.71 -22.41 -9.76
CA VAL A 232 6.50 -21.60 -9.54
C VAL A 232 6.24 -20.72 -10.76
N GLY A 233 5.16 -21.02 -11.48
CA GLY A 233 4.66 -20.23 -12.62
C GLY A 233 3.45 -19.37 -12.28
N GLY A 234 2.81 -19.56 -11.12
CA GLY A 234 1.65 -18.80 -10.69
C GLY A 234 1.56 -18.59 -9.19
N PHE A 235 1.04 -17.42 -8.82
CA PHE A 235 0.67 -17.09 -7.45
C PHE A 235 -0.72 -16.48 -7.42
N ILE A 236 -1.61 -17.02 -6.60
CA ILE A 236 -2.99 -16.53 -6.42
C ILE A 236 -3.23 -16.32 -4.94
N HIS A 237 -3.33 -15.06 -4.54
CA HIS A 237 -3.70 -14.70 -3.19
C HIS A 237 -5.23 -14.67 -3.05
N LEU A 238 -5.79 -15.56 -2.25
CA LEU A 238 -7.16 -15.47 -1.77
C LEU A 238 -7.15 -14.73 -0.44
N HIS A 239 -7.72 -13.53 -0.42
CA HIS A 239 -7.70 -12.69 0.79
C HIS A 239 -8.77 -13.18 1.79
N PRO A 240 -8.37 -13.56 3.02
CA PRO A 240 -9.32 -13.97 4.04
C PRO A 240 -10.29 -12.83 4.39
N GLN A 241 -11.56 -13.18 4.61
CA GLN A 241 -12.54 -12.21 5.11
C GLN A 241 -12.25 -11.91 6.58
N PRO A 242 -12.13 -10.64 7.00
CA PRO A 242 -11.95 -10.31 8.39
C PRO A 242 -13.20 -10.72 9.19
N ALA A 243 -13.00 -11.35 10.35
CA ALA A 243 -14.08 -11.75 11.25
C ALA A 243 -14.86 -10.53 11.80
N ALA A 244 -14.20 -9.40 11.90
CA ALA A 244 -14.78 -8.10 12.25
C ALA A 244 -13.95 -6.99 11.62
N LEU A 245 -14.59 -5.89 11.24
CA LEU A 245 -13.88 -4.68 10.80
C LEU A 245 -13.16 -4.05 12.00
N PRO A 246 -12.02 -3.35 11.78
CA PRO A 246 -11.29 -2.66 12.82
C PRO A 246 -12.25 -1.71 13.57
N GLN A 247 -12.26 -1.80 14.91
CA GLN A 247 -12.98 -0.84 15.73
C GLN A 247 -12.20 0.48 15.79
N ALA A 248 -12.91 1.56 16.11
CA ALA A 248 -12.45 2.94 16.04
C ALA A 248 -10.97 3.16 16.38
N GLY A 249 -10.19 3.64 15.40
CA GLY A 249 -8.81 4.13 15.57
C GLY A 249 -7.75 3.50 14.68
N GLY A 250 -7.98 2.32 14.08
CA GLY A 250 -7.04 1.68 13.16
C GLY A 250 -7.64 1.45 11.77
N LEU A 251 -6.89 1.73 10.72
CA LEU A 251 -7.32 1.41 9.34
C LEU A 251 -7.27 -0.09 9.07
N LEU A 252 -6.34 -0.82 9.69
CA LEU A 252 -6.09 -2.24 9.49
C LEU A 252 -5.95 -2.95 10.84
N SER A 253 -6.49 -4.16 10.93
CA SER A 253 -6.17 -5.06 12.04
C SER A 253 -4.75 -5.63 11.91
N ASP A 254 -4.16 -6.11 13.01
CA ASP A 254 -2.84 -6.76 13.00
C ASP A 254 -2.80 -7.96 12.06
N ALA A 255 -3.90 -8.72 11.97
CA ALA A 255 -4.04 -9.84 11.05
C ALA A 255 -3.95 -9.39 9.59
N GLU A 256 -4.67 -8.34 9.23
CA GLU A 256 -4.63 -7.77 7.88
C GLU A 256 -3.24 -7.22 7.52
N GLN A 257 -2.57 -6.53 8.46
CA GLN A 257 -1.20 -6.05 8.26
C GLN A 257 -0.22 -7.19 7.99
N GLN A 258 -0.32 -8.29 8.76
CA GLN A 258 0.50 -9.48 8.55
C GLN A 258 0.25 -10.13 7.18
N ILE A 259 -1.01 -10.22 6.75
CA ILE A 259 -1.38 -10.80 5.45
C ILE A 259 -0.87 -9.92 4.30
N VAL A 260 -1.06 -8.60 4.35
CA VAL A 260 -0.54 -7.68 3.32
C VAL A 260 0.98 -7.78 3.22
N ARG A 261 1.67 -7.82 4.37
CA ARG A 261 3.12 -8.02 4.41
C ARG A 261 3.52 -9.35 3.78
N LEU A 262 2.80 -10.44 4.05
CA LEU A 262 3.07 -11.74 3.43
C LEU A 262 2.94 -11.66 1.91
N VAL A 263 1.88 -11.03 1.38
CA VAL A 263 1.67 -10.91 -0.07
C VAL A 263 2.78 -10.09 -0.72
N PHE A 264 3.22 -9.01 -0.08
CA PHE A 264 4.35 -8.21 -0.53
C PHE A 264 5.65 -9.02 -0.55
N LEU A 265 5.93 -9.77 0.53
CA LEU A 265 7.12 -10.63 0.60
C LEU A 265 7.05 -11.78 -0.41
N ALA A 266 5.86 -12.36 -0.63
CA ALA A 266 5.67 -13.38 -1.68
C ALA A 266 5.95 -12.79 -3.07
N ALA A 267 5.48 -11.58 -3.37
CA ALA A 267 5.81 -10.89 -4.62
C ALA A 267 7.33 -10.71 -4.76
N LYS A 268 8.00 -10.19 -3.72
CA LYS A 268 9.46 -10.00 -3.72
C LYS A 268 10.23 -11.29 -3.98
N GLN A 269 9.87 -12.39 -3.30
CA GLN A 269 10.58 -13.66 -3.40
C GLN A 269 10.26 -14.43 -4.68
N LEU A 270 9.04 -14.32 -5.21
CA LEU A 270 8.61 -14.99 -6.43
C LEU A 270 8.95 -14.23 -7.71
N ALA A 271 9.33 -12.95 -7.64
CA ALA A 271 9.65 -12.14 -8.81
C ALA A 271 10.60 -12.82 -9.81
N PRO A 272 11.73 -13.42 -9.41
CA PRO A 272 12.63 -14.10 -10.35
C PRO A 272 11.98 -15.31 -11.02
N ALA A 273 11.23 -16.12 -10.27
CA ALA A 273 10.57 -17.33 -10.78
C ALA A 273 9.45 -16.96 -11.76
N LEU A 274 8.55 -16.04 -11.37
CA LEU A 274 7.42 -15.62 -12.20
C LEU A 274 7.86 -14.88 -13.46
N THR A 275 8.85 -14.01 -13.39
CA THR A 275 9.38 -13.31 -14.57
C THR A 275 10.11 -14.27 -15.52
N THR A 276 10.80 -15.27 -15.01
CA THR A 276 11.40 -16.34 -15.83
C THR A 276 10.32 -17.19 -16.49
N ALA A 277 9.33 -17.63 -15.72
CA ALA A 277 8.20 -18.39 -16.22
C ALA A 277 7.45 -17.63 -17.32
N GLY A 278 7.24 -16.32 -17.13
CA GLY A 278 6.56 -15.45 -18.11
C GLY A 278 7.22 -15.37 -19.48
N ARG A 279 8.49 -15.77 -19.63
CA ARG A 279 9.18 -15.90 -20.93
C ARG A 279 8.79 -17.15 -21.69
N SER A 280 8.33 -18.18 -21.00
CA SER A 280 8.01 -19.49 -21.58
C SER A 280 6.50 -19.74 -21.70
N GLY A 281 5.69 -18.99 -20.97
CA GLY A 281 4.24 -19.13 -20.95
C GLY A 281 3.57 -18.03 -20.16
N ARG A 282 2.26 -18.16 -19.88
CA ARG A 282 1.53 -17.17 -19.08
C ARG A 282 1.75 -17.42 -17.59
N SER A 283 2.66 -16.68 -17.01
CA SER A 283 2.85 -16.63 -15.56
C SER A 283 1.80 -15.70 -14.93
N LEU A 284 1.39 -15.99 -13.68
CA LEU A 284 0.26 -15.37 -13.01
C LEU A 284 0.65 -14.76 -11.66
N PHE A 285 0.19 -13.54 -11.37
CA PHE A 285 0.11 -12.99 -10.03
C PHE A 285 -1.27 -12.37 -9.81
N LEU A 286 -2.13 -13.03 -9.06
CA LEU A 286 -3.50 -12.59 -8.84
C LEU A 286 -3.73 -12.28 -7.35
N ALA A 287 -4.45 -11.20 -7.06
CA ALA A 287 -4.99 -10.91 -5.73
C ALA A 287 -6.51 -10.91 -5.80
N VAL A 288 -7.14 -11.81 -5.05
CA VAL A 288 -8.59 -11.99 -5.02
C VAL A 288 -9.12 -11.52 -3.68
N THR A 289 -10.07 -10.61 -3.70
CA THR A 289 -10.77 -10.08 -2.51
C THR A 289 -12.27 -10.38 -2.59
N ARG A 290 -12.95 -10.22 -1.48
CA ARG A 290 -14.41 -10.27 -1.40
C ARG A 290 -14.94 -9.01 -0.71
N MET A 291 -14.75 -7.85 -1.35
CA MET A 291 -15.26 -6.58 -0.84
C MET A 291 -16.77 -6.46 -1.10
N ASP A 292 -17.13 -6.04 -2.30
CA ASP A 292 -18.52 -5.88 -2.74
C ASP A 292 -18.74 -6.34 -4.19
N GLY A 293 -17.66 -6.73 -4.87
CA GLY A 293 -17.66 -7.04 -6.28
C GLY A 293 -17.77 -5.81 -7.21
N GLU A 294 -17.69 -4.62 -6.63
CA GLU A 294 -17.73 -3.34 -7.32
C GLU A 294 -16.50 -2.47 -6.96
N LEU A 295 -15.42 -3.13 -6.56
CA LEU A 295 -14.12 -2.52 -6.24
C LEU A 295 -14.20 -1.50 -5.10
N GLY A 296 -15.10 -1.73 -4.14
CA GLY A 296 -15.29 -0.87 -3.00
C GLY A 296 -16.12 0.39 -3.25
N THR A 297 -16.76 0.52 -4.41
CA THR A 297 -17.59 1.68 -4.75
C THR A 297 -19.09 1.47 -4.45
N GLY A 298 -19.47 0.26 -4.05
CA GLY A 298 -20.85 -0.06 -3.67
C GLY A 298 -21.26 0.68 -2.40
N THR A 299 -22.56 0.91 -2.26
CA THR A 299 -23.14 1.59 -1.08
C THR A 299 -23.64 0.60 -0.05
N GLY A 300 -23.54 0.94 1.23
CA GLY A 300 -24.25 0.26 2.32
C GLY A 300 -23.50 -0.87 3.02
N ARG A 301 -22.25 -1.18 2.64
CA ARG A 301 -21.42 -2.16 3.35
C ARG A 301 -20.11 -1.53 3.79
N ALA A 302 -19.74 -1.75 5.04
CA ALA A 302 -18.40 -1.43 5.49
C ALA A 302 -17.43 -2.49 4.96
N ILE A 303 -16.37 -2.05 4.31
CA ILE A 303 -15.33 -2.89 3.71
C ILE A 303 -13.96 -2.52 4.27
N SER A 304 -13.06 -3.50 4.32
CA SER A 304 -11.67 -3.23 4.69
C SER A 304 -10.94 -2.51 3.55
N PRO A 305 -10.11 -1.50 3.83
CA PRO A 305 -9.30 -0.82 2.82
C PRO A 305 -8.17 -1.69 2.25
N VAL A 306 -7.91 -2.86 2.84
CA VAL A 306 -6.87 -3.81 2.40
C VAL A 306 -7.01 -4.20 0.95
N GLY A 307 -8.25 -4.41 0.48
CA GLY A 307 -8.51 -4.76 -0.92
C GLY A 307 -7.94 -3.73 -1.90
N GLY A 308 -8.15 -2.44 -1.62
CA GLY A 308 -7.56 -1.35 -2.40
C GLY A 308 -6.03 -1.34 -2.36
N GLY A 309 -5.44 -1.62 -1.19
CA GLY A 309 -3.97 -1.75 -1.02
C GLY A 309 -3.38 -2.91 -1.83
N LEU A 310 -4.02 -4.07 -1.81
CA LEU A 310 -3.62 -5.24 -2.60
C LEU A 310 -3.72 -4.95 -4.11
N PHE A 311 -4.76 -4.26 -4.55
CA PHE A 311 -4.89 -3.86 -5.96
C PHE A 311 -3.88 -2.80 -6.36
N GLY A 312 -3.50 -1.89 -5.45
CA GLY A 312 -2.37 -0.98 -5.62
C GLY A 312 -1.06 -1.74 -5.89
N LEU A 313 -0.75 -2.75 -5.07
CA LEU A 313 0.40 -3.63 -5.28
C LEU A 313 0.34 -4.32 -6.66
N VAL A 314 -0.79 -4.92 -7.02
CA VAL A 314 -0.97 -5.59 -8.32
C VAL A 314 -0.73 -4.62 -9.49
N LYS A 315 -1.22 -3.38 -9.39
CA LYS A 315 -1.00 -2.33 -10.40
C LYS A 315 0.48 -2.00 -10.56
N THR A 316 1.22 -1.90 -9.46
CA THR A 316 2.66 -1.67 -9.45
C THR A 316 3.41 -2.84 -10.08
N LEU A 317 3.16 -4.07 -9.63
CA LEU A 317 3.80 -5.28 -10.17
C LEU A 317 3.56 -5.45 -11.67
N ARG A 318 2.36 -5.11 -12.14
CA ARG A 318 2.04 -5.14 -13.56
C ARG A 318 2.91 -4.18 -14.39
N GLN A 319 3.32 -3.05 -13.84
CA GLN A 319 4.22 -2.10 -14.51
C GLN A 319 5.67 -2.58 -14.48
N GLU A 320 6.09 -3.20 -13.38
CA GLU A 320 7.45 -3.70 -13.20
C GLU A 320 7.71 -5.04 -13.90
N TRP A 321 6.71 -5.90 -13.97
CA TRP A 321 6.84 -7.28 -14.48
C TRP A 321 6.19 -7.44 -15.85
N ALA A 322 6.86 -7.02 -16.90
CA ALA A 322 6.32 -7.00 -18.26
C ALA A 322 5.76 -8.36 -18.76
N ASN A 323 6.29 -9.47 -18.26
CA ASN A 323 5.94 -10.83 -18.72
C ASN A 323 5.04 -11.60 -17.74
N VAL A 324 4.60 -10.98 -16.65
CA VAL A 324 3.72 -11.62 -15.67
C VAL A 324 2.33 -11.02 -15.78
N PHE A 325 1.32 -11.86 -15.87
CA PHE A 325 -0.06 -11.42 -15.83
C PHE A 325 -0.47 -11.10 -14.39
N CYS A 326 -0.60 -9.81 -14.09
CA CYS A 326 -0.98 -9.32 -12.77
C CYS A 326 -2.40 -8.75 -12.81
N ARG A 327 -3.31 -9.24 -11.93
CA ARG A 327 -4.69 -8.75 -11.85
C ARG A 327 -5.25 -8.82 -10.43
N GLY A 328 -5.95 -7.76 -10.03
CA GLY A 328 -6.83 -7.73 -8.86
C GLY A 328 -8.24 -8.17 -9.25
N ILE A 329 -8.86 -9.03 -8.45
CA ILE A 329 -10.21 -9.55 -8.68
C ILE A 329 -11.02 -9.34 -7.41
N ASP A 330 -12.07 -8.53 -7.47
CA ASP A 330 -13.02 -8.36 -6.38
C ASP A 330 -14.29 -9.17 -6.66
N LEU A 331 -14.61 -10.08 -5.79
CA LEU A 331 -15.82 -10.91 -5.89
C LEU A 331 -16.86 -10.43 -4.88
N SER A 332 -18.11 -10.32 -5.29
CA SER A 332 -19.20 -10.16 -4.34
C SER A 332 -19.20 -11.31 -3.32
N PRO A 333 -19.39 -11.04 -2.03
CA PRO A 333 -19.52 -12.09 -1.02
C PRO A 333 -20.63 -13.10 -1.28
N GLU A 334 -21.60 -12.76 -2.11
CA GLU A 334 -22.74 -13.61 -2.49
C GLU A 334 -22.39 -14.67 -3.56
N ILE A 335 -21.21 -14.52 -4.21
CA ILE A 335 -20.75 -15.48 -5.20
C ILE A 335 -20.34 -16.78 -4.51
N ASP A 336 -20.96 -17.89 -4.91
CA ASP A 336 -20.63 -19.20 -4.38
C ASP A 336 -19.21 -19.67 -4.74
N VAL A 337 -18.77 -20.73 -4.09
CA VAL A 337 -17.40 -21.25 -4.20
C VAL A 337 -17.04 -21.70 -5.61
N GLU A 338 -17.92 -22.43 -6.27
CA GLU A 338 -17.73 -22.96 -7.62
C GLU A 338 -17.72 -21.83 -8.64
N GLN A 339 -18.62 -20.87 -8.50
CA GLN A 339 -18.66 -19.70 -9.36
C GLN A 339 -17.41 -18.84 -9.15
N ALA A 340 -16.96 -18.63 -7.92
CA ALA A 340 -15.72 -17.91 -7.63
C ALA A 340 -14.52 -18.55 -8.33
N ALA A 341 -14.35 -19.87 -8.21
CA ALA A 341 -13.28 -20.58 -8.88
C ALA A 341 -13.35 -20.44 -10.41
N ARG A 342 -14.54 -20.57 -11.02
CA ARG A 342 -14.73 -20.35 -12.46
C ARG A 342 -14.35 -18.94 -12.91
N LEU A 343 -14.77 -17.92 -12.17
CA LEU A 343 -14.46 -16.51 -12.50
C LEU A 343 -12.97 -16.20 -12.39
N ILE A 344 -12.31 -16.67 -11.32
CA ILE A 344 -10.85 -16.50 -11.14
C ILE A 344 -10.09 -17.15 -12.31
N ILE A 345 -10.50 -18.35 -12.70
CA ILE A 345 -9.91 -19.06 -13.84
C ILE A 345 -10.16 -18.34 -15.16
N ALA A 346 -11.37 -17.84 -15.39
CA ALA A 346 -11.68 -17.08 -16.60
C ALA A 346 -10.83 -15.81 -16.69
N GLU A 347 -10.69 -15.06 -15.59
CA GLU A 347 -9.81 -13.89 -15.54
C GLU A 347 -8.34 -14.24 -15.75
N SER A 348 -7.87 -15.38 -15.24
CA SER A 348 -6.49 -15.83 -15.49
C SER A 348 -6.19 -16.10 -16.96
N ALA A 349 -7.21 -16.38 -17.75
CA ALA A 349 -7.13 -16.64 -19.18
C ALA A 349 -7.51 -15.43 -20.06
N ASP A 350 -7.95 -14.31 -19.48
CA ASP A 350 -8.36 -13.11 -20.23
C ASP A 350 -7.15 -12.49 -20.98
N PRO A 351 -7.20 -12.31 -22.31
CA PRO A 351 -6.13 -11.68 -23.08
C PRO A 351 -6.00 -10.17 -22.85
N ASP A 352 -7.00 -9.51 -22.28
CA ASP A 352 -6.95 -8.04 -22.09
C ASP A 352 -5.98 -7.66 -20.98
N LEU A 353 -4.77 -7.28 -21.40
CA LEU A 353 -3.72 -6.83 -20.49
C LEU A 353 -3.90 -5.39 -20.00
N ARG A 354 -4.87 -4.63 -20.52
CA ARG A 354 -5.09 -3.22 -20.10
C ARG A 354 -5.78 -3.14 -18.75
N LEU A 355 -6.58 -4.13 -18.40
CA LEU A 355 -7.26 -4.20 -17.11
C LEU A 355 -6.31 -4.65 -16.01
N ALA A 356 -6.14 -3.84 -14.97
CA ALA A 356 -5.37 -4.19 -13.78
C ALA A 356 -6.25 -4.76 -12.66
N GLU A 357 -7.53 -4.36 -12.64
CA GLU A 357 -8.51 -4.78 -11.65
C GLU A 357 -9.87 -4.99 -12.26
N VAL A 358 -10.60 -5.95 -11.74
CA VAL A 358 -11.97 -6.28 -12.15
C VAL A 358 -12.81 -6.63 -10.92
N GLY A 359 -14.07 -6.26 -10.94
CA GLY A 359 -15.07 -6.63 -9.94
C GLY A 359 -16.17 -7.49 -10.54
N TYR A 360 -16.68 -8.43 -9.77
CA TYR A 360 -17.86 -9.24 -10.08
C TYR A 360 -18.91 -9.02 -9.00
N GLY A 361 -19.78 -8.06 -9.26
CA GLY A 361 -20.87 -7.67 -8.37
C GLY A 361 -22.26 -7.99 -8.93
N PRO A 362 -23.33 -7.49 -8.29
CA PRO A 362 -24.72 -7.69 -8.73
C PRO A 362 -24.97 -7.21 -10.17
N ARG A 363 -24.19 -6.24 -10.61
CA ARG A 363 -24.30 -5.67 -11.97
C ARG A 363 -23.42 -6.37 -13.01
N GLY A 364 -22.78 -7.48 -12.66
CA GLY A 364 -21.88 -8.25 -13.51
C GLY A 364 -20.41 -7.80 -13.40
N ARG A 365 -19.61 -8.09 -14.44
CA ARG A 365 -18.18 -7.76 -14.50
C ARG A 365 -17.99 -6.26 -14.75
N ALA A 366 -17.09 -5.63 -14.02
CA ALA A 366 -16.82 -4.19 -14.12
C ALA A 366 -15.37 -3.85 -13.75
N THR A 367 -14.92 -2.64 -14.10
CA THR A 367 -13.66 -2.05 -13.68
C THR A 367 -13.84 -0.58 -13.33
N LEU A 368 -12.86 0.04 -12.68
CA LEU A 368 -12.84 1.49 -12.45
C LEU A 368 -12.15 2.21 -13.61
N ALA A 369 -12.78 3.28 -14.08
CA ALA A 369 -12.19 4.22 -15.00
C ALA A 369 -12.18 5.62 -14.39
N ALA A 370 -11.07 6.35 -14.52
CA ALA A 370 -11.00 7.75 -14.20
C ALA A 370 -11.41 8.58 -15.43
N ASN A 371 -12.45 9.37 -15.27
CA ASN A 371 -12.87 10.35 -16.29
C ASN A 371 -11.99 11.60 -16.16
N LEU A 372 -10.72 11.50 -16.59
CA LEU A 372 -9.89 12.69 -16.70
C LEU A 372 -10.52 13.60 -17.75
N PRO A 373 -10.70 14.91 -17.48
CA PRO A 373 -11.07 15.83 -18.52
C PRO A 373 -10.05 15.74 -19.64
N SER A 374 -10.52 15.60 -20.87
CA SER A 374 -9.67 15.60 -22.07
C SER A 374 -8.90 16.92 -22.04
N GLY A 375 -7.71 16.92 -21.46
CA GLY A 375 -6.81 18.06 -21.47
C GLY A 375 -6.44 18.29 -22.93
N GLY A 376 -6.89 19.41 -23.50
CA GLY A 376 -6.38 19.86 -24.77
C GLY A 376 -4.86 19.95 -24.67
N VAL A 377 -4.17 19.27 -25.57
CA VAL A 377 -2.75 19.42 -25.89
C VAL A 377 -2.54 20.78 -26.51
#